data_7ad5926186e6705d083af7a4b1ea96a4
#
_entry.id   7ad5926186e6705d083af7a4b1ea96a4
#
_cell.length_a   1.000
_cell.length_b   1.000
_cell.length_c   1.000
_cell.angle_alpha   90.00
_cell.angle_beta   90.00
_cell.angle_gamma   90.00
#
_symmetry.space_group_name_H-M   'P 1'
#
loop_
_entity.id
_entity.type
_entity.pdbx_description
1 polymer ?
#
loop_
_entity_poly.entity_id
_entity_poly.type
_entity_poly.pdbx_seq_one_letter_code
_entity_poly.pdbx_strand_id
1 'polypeptide(L)'
;MIELLQKLIQIKSISPKDMGCFDLIEAELKQLNFRCERINYQNVENLYATIGDSGKLFCFLGHTDVVPTGPEEKWKYPPFSATIDGDILYGRGTADMKAPVAAFIESAKEFLNLKEKLNFKLAILLTSNEEGTSKDGFIDKIIEKMIRDDEIIDFCLVGEPTSSEKVADCVRIGRRGSLGGSLKIFGKQGHIAYPEKVVNPILLSGELISKLNKKVWDNGNAAFDPTSFQISNINSGTGAHNVVPGELELIFNFRFSTESTEESLKTDFESILNELHLNYHIYWDLNGNPYYTKDNFFKDIVSNSIKEITGYSPELNAKGGTSDGRFVAQMDTEIIELGPVNKTIHQIDEHVKISELLILKDIYKKILSNLNQSF
;
A
#
# COMPACT_ATOMS: atom_id res chain seq x y z
N MET A 1 -18.08 -16.97 0.85
CA MET A 1 -17.14 -15.97 1.39
C MET A 1 -16.28 -16.51 2.54
N ILE A 2 -16.84 -16.79 3.73
CA ILE A 2 -16.03 -17.18 4.92
C ILE A 2 -15.19 -18.44 4.68
N GLU A 3 -15.75 -19.45 4.05
CA GLU A 3 -15.00 -20.68 3.71
C GLU A 3 -13.82 -20.41 2.76
N LEU A 4 -14.02 -19.55 1.74
CA LEU A 4 -12.94 -19.13 0.85
C LEU A 4 -11.85 -18.39 1.62
N LEU A 5 -12.24 -17.45 2.49
CA LEU A 5 -11.31 -16.70 3.32
C LEU A 5 -10.49 -17.61 4.24
N GLN A 6 -11.13 -18.57 4.91
CA GLN A 6 -10.43 -19.55 5.75
C GLN A 6 -9.39 -20.36 4.95
N LYS A 7 -9.77 -20.83 3.74
CA LYS A 7 -8.83 -21.52 2.84
C LYS A 7 -7.66 -20.64 2.45
N LEU A 8 -7.90 -19.37 2.11
CA LEU A 8 -6.85 -18.41 1.75
C LEU A 8 -5.90 -18.14 2.92
N ILE A 9 -6.42 -17.96 4.15
CA ILE A 9 -5.58 -17.75 5.33
C ILE A 9 -4.71 -18.97 5.63
N GLN A 10 -5.23 -20.20 5.43
CA GLN A 10 -4.48 -21.45 5.66
C GLN A 10 -3.28 -21.61 4.73
N ILE A 11 -3.24 -20.87 3.62
CA ILE A 11 -2.09 -20.83 2.71
C ILE A 11 -1.05 -19.84 3.24
N LYS A 12 0.17 -20.35 3.49
CA LYS A 12 1.32 -19.56 4.00
C LYS A 12 1.97 -18.78 2.87
N SER A 13 1.25 -17.83 2.29
CA SER A 13 1.71 -16.99 1.18
C SER A 13 2.55 -15.80 1.68
N ILE A 14 3.65 -16.09 2.38
CA ILE A 14 4.59 -15.04 2.81
C ILE A 14 5.30 -14.48 1.57
N SER A 15 5.27 -13.14 1.44
CA SER A 15 5.83 -12.43 0.28
C SER A 15 7.21 -12.95 -0.14
N PRO A 16 7.48 -13.12 -1.42
CA PRO A 16 6.67 -12.78 -2.60
C PRO A 16 5.90 -13.99 -3.19
N LYS A 17 5.54 -14.97 -2.41
CA LYS A 17 5.02 -16.28 -2.89
C LYS A 17 3.50 -16.37 -2.77
N ASP A 18 2.83 -16.73 -3.86
CA ASP A 18 1.39 -17.01 -3.87
C ASP A 18 1.00 -18.31 -3.15
N MET A 19 1.81 -19.35 -3.28
CA MET A 19 1.61 -20.66 -2.65
C MET A 19 0.27 -21.33 -2.94
N GLY A 20 -0.42 -20.95 -4.04
CA GLY A 20 -1.69 -21.52 -4.47
C GLY A 20 -2.94 -20.72 -4.07
N CYS A 21 -2.81 -19.51 -3.55
CA CYS A 21 -3.95 -18.62 -3.32
C CYS A 21 -4.70 -18.35 -4.63
N PHE A 22 -3.96 -18.06 -5.70
CA PHE A 22 -4.57 -17.78 -6.99
C PHE A 22 -5.25 -18.99 -7.61
N ASP A 23 -4.83 -20.23 -7.31
CA ASP A 23 -5.52 -21.42 -7.82
C ASP A 23 -6.94 -21.51 -7.24
N LEU A 24 -7.11 -21.20 -5.95
CA LEU A 24 -8.42 -21.13 -5.32
C LEU A 24 -9.27 -19.99 -5.88
N ILE A 25 -8.70 -18.80 -6.02
CA ILE A 25 -9.39 -17.62 -6.53
C ILE A 25 -9.80 -17.81 -7.98
N GLU A 26 -8.90 -18.32 -8.81
CA GLU A 26 -9.17 -18.59 -10.23
C GLU A 26 -10.29 -19.63 -10.42
N ALA A 27 -10.34 -20.64 -9.55
CA ALA A 27 -11.42 -21.65 -9.59
C ALA A 27 -12.80 -21.01 -9.30
N GLU A 28 -12.89 -20.09 -8.33
CA GLU A 28 -14.13 -19.35 -8.04
C GLU A 28 -14.51 -18.41 -9.19
N LEU A 29 -13.55 -17.65 -9.75
CA LEU A 29 -13.78 -16.69 -10.82
C LEU A 29 -14.18 -17.35 -12.15
N LYS A 30 -13.60 -18.51 -12.48
CA LYS A 30 -13.99 -19.29 -13.68
C LYS A 30 -15.44 -19.77 -13.61
N GLN A 31 -15.96 -20.10 -12.42
CA GLN A 31 -17.38 -20.45 -12.24
C GLN A 31 -18.31 -19.26 -12.53
N LEU A 32 -17.78 -18.03 -12.43
CA LEU A 32 -18.50 -16.79 -12.75
C LEU A 32 -18.25 -16.32 -14.19
N ASN A 33 -17.60 -17.14 -15.02
CA ASN A 33 -17.22 -16.85 -16.40
C ASN A 33 -16.20 -15.73 -16.59
N PHE A 34 -15.36 -15.44 -15.59
CA PHE A 34 -14.21 -14.58 -15.78
C PHE A 34 -13.18 -15.25 -16.69
N ARG A 35 -12.60 -14.46 -17.58
CA ARG A 35 -11.37 -14.83 -18.29
C ARG A 35 -10.20 -14.52 -17.38
N CYS A 36 -9.45 -15.53 -16.97
CA CYS A 36 -8.31 -15.44 -16.07
C CYS A 36 -6.99 -15.56 -16.84
N GLU A 37 -6.05 -14.68 -16.55
CA GLU A 37 -4.69 -14.66 -17.09
C GLU A 37 -3.68 -14.60 -15.94
N ARG A 38 -2.70 -15.51 -15.92
CA ARG A 38 -1.56 -15.47 -15.00
C ARG A 38 -0.44 -14.68 -15.66
N ILE A 39 -0.01 -13.60 -15.02
CA ILE A 39 1.04 -12.71 -15.52
C ILE A 39 2.17 -12.72 -14.50
N ASN A 40 3.16 -13.59 -14.73
CA ASN A 40 4.23 -13.83 -13.77
C ASN A 40 5.51 -13.11 -14.20
N TYR A 41 6.17 -12.49 -13.23
CA TYR A 41 7.47 -11.87 -13.41
C TYR A 41 8.42 -12.39 -12.34
N GLN A 42 9.53 -13.04 -12.76
CA GLN A 42 10.49 -13.66 -11.84
C GLN A 42 9.79 -14.61 -10.84
N ASN A 43 9.85 -14.30 -9.54
CA ASN A 43 9.26 -15.10 -8.47
C ASN A 43 7.88 -14.58 -8.00
N VAL A 44 7.34 -13.56 -8.67
CA VAL A 44 6.06 -12.95 -8.34
C VAL A 44 5.00 -13.43 -9.32
N GLU A 45 3.92 -13.89 -8.75
CA GLU A 45 2.74 -14.29 -9.48
C GLU A 45 1.70 -13.18 -9.42
N ASN A 46 0.97 -13.01 -10.53
CA ASN A 46 -0.14 -12.07 -10.58
C ASN A 46 -1.31 -12.72 -11.33
N LEU A 47 -2.51 -12.38 -10.91
CA LEU A 47 -3.75 -12.85 -11.52
C LEU A 47 -4.54 -11.65 -12.04
N TYR A 48 -4.76 -11.59 -13.35
CA TYR A 48 -5.66 -10.66 -14.00
C TYR A 48 -6.90 -11.39 -14.50
N ALA A 49 -8.06 -11.05 -13.98
CA ALA A 49 -9.31 -11.71 -14.33
C ALA A 49 -10.34 -10.68 -14.79
N THR A 50 -11.01 -10.91 -15.92
CA THR A 50 -11.94 -9.95 -16.54
C THR A 50 -13.24 -10.59 -16.96
N ILE A 51 -14.34 -9.81 -16.88
CA ILE A 51 -15.66 -10.14 -17.44
C ILE A 51 -16.30 -8.87 -18.01
N GLY A 52 -17.13 -9.03 -19.06
CA GLY A 52 -17.72 -7.92 -19.81
C GLY A 52 -16.92 -7.58 -21.07
N ASP A 53 -17.62 -7.17 -22.13
CA ASP A 53 -17.02 -7.02 -23.45
C ASP A 53 -16.72 -5.57 -23.84
N SER A 54 -17.36 -4.59 -23.16
CA SER A 54 -17.28 -3.18 -23.55
C SER A 54 -17.62 -2.24 -22.38
N GLY A 55 -17.35 -0.94 -22.56
CA GLY A 55 -17.61 0.10 -21.57
C GLY A 55 -16.39 0.46 -20.75
N LYS A 56 -16.61 1.25 -19.72
CA LYS A 56 -15.60 1.65 -18.75
C LYS A 56 -15.04 0.43 -18.02
N LEU A 57 -13.75 0.45 -17.70
CA LEU A 57 -13.10 -0.63 -16.96
C LEU A 57 -13.05 -0.28 -15.46
N PHE A 58 -13.79 -1.03 -14.66
CA PHE A 58 -13.64 -1.03 -13.21
C PHE A 58 -12.76 -2.19 -12.77
N CYS A 59 -11.74 -1.92 -11.96
CA CYS A 59 -10.80 -2.91 -11.45
C CYS A 59 -10.83 -2.94 -9.91
N PHE A 60 -10.97 -4.14 -9.34
CA PHE A 60 -10.60 -4.39 -7.95
C PHE A 60 -9.13 -4.79 -7.91
N LEU A 61 -8.34 -4.07 -7.10
CA LEU A 61 -6.92 -4.30 -6.91
C LEU A 61 -6.64 -4.79 -5.50
N GLY A 62 -5.78 -5.79 -5.37
CA GLY A 62 -5.36 -6.30 -4.07
C GLY A 62 -4.19 -7.28 -4.13
N HIS A 63 -3.86 -7.86 -2.98
CA HIS A 63 -2.79 -8.84 -2.87
C HIS A 63 -3.21 -10.06 -2.04
N THR A 64 -2.48 -11.16 -2.22
CA THR A 64 -2.68 -12.41 -1.47
C THR A 64 -1.49 -12.77 -0.61
N ASP A 65 -0.36 -12.11 -0.83
CA ASP A 65 0.81 -12.27 0.03
C ASP A 65 0.61 -11.59 1.38
N VAL A 66 1.45 -11.97 2.33
CA VAL A 66 1.38 -11.48 3.71
C VAL A 66 2.77 -11.27 4.28
N VAL A 67 2.91 -10.32 5.20
CA VAL A 67 4.15 -10.16 5.97
C VAL A 67 4.44 -11.37 6.86
N PRO A 68 5.71 -11.59 7.27
CA PRO A 68 6.07 -12.62 8.26
C PRO A 68 5.24 -12.53 9.53
N THR A 69 4.98 -13.67 10.15
CA THR A 69 4.13 -13.78 11.34
C THR A 69 4.76 -13.24 12.62
N GLY A 70 6.09 -13.09 12.63
CA GLY A 70 6.82 -12.95 13.88
C GLY A 70 6.82 -14.25 14.71
N PRO A 71 7.05 -14.18 16.02
CA PRO A 71 7.12 -15.36 16.90
C PRO A 71 5.74 -16.01 17.04
N GLU A 72 5.56 -17.18 16.40
CA GLU A 72 4.27 -17.89 16.33
C GLU A 72 3.77 -18.34 17.72
N GLU A 73 4.67 -18.57 18.66
CA GLU A 73 4.34 -18.94 20.04
C GLU A 73 3.65 -17.83 20.85
N LYS A 74 3.64 -16.60 20.35
CA LYS A 74 2.95 -15.47 20.97
C LYS A 74 1.52 -15.28 20.45
N TRP A 75 1.14 -15.99 19.38
CA TRP A 75 -0.20 -15.91 18.84
C TRP A 75 -1.18 -16.69 19.70
N LYS A 76 -2.38 -16.12 19.94
CA LYS A 76 -3.50 -16.80 20.62
C LYS A 76 -3.93 -18.07 19.89
N TYR A 77 -3.98 -17.99 18.56
CA TYR A 77 -4.22 -19.12 17.64
C TYR A 77 -3.11 -19.13 16.57
N PRO A 78 -2.68 -20.32 16.09
CA PRO A 78 -1.65 -20.36 15.05
C PRO A 78 -2.00 -19.43 13.86
N PRO A 79 -1.05 -18.62 13.34
CA PRO A 79 -1.33 -17.52 12.41
C PRO A 79 -1.96 -17.94 11.08
N PHE A 80 -1.85 -19.22 10.72
CA PHE A 80 -2.46 -19.78 9.50
C PHE A 80 -3.54 -20.82 9.82
N SER A 81 -4.11 -20.81 11.02
CA SER A 81 -5.20 -21.74 11.38
C SER A 81 -6.57 -21.30 10.91
N ALA A 82 -6.75 -20.01 10.61
CA ALA A 82 -8.04 -19.40 10.26
C ALA A 82 -9.12 -19.68 11.32
N THR A 83 -8.77 -19.56 12.60
CA THR A 83 -9.64 -19.90 13.72
C THR A 83 -10.71 -18.84 13.92
N ILE A 84 -11.96 -19.29 14.03
CA ILE A 84 -13.10 -18.44 14.40
C ILE A 84 -13.36 -18.60 15.90
N ASP A 85 -13.38 -17.47 16.62
CA ASP A 85 -13.73 -17.38 18.03
C ASP A 85 -14.83 -16.31 18.19
N GLY A 86 -16.06 -16.75 18.37
CA GLY A 86 -17.24 -15.87 18.34
C GLY A 86 -17.42 -15.18 16.98
N ASP A 87 -17.39 -13.86 16.96
CA ASP A 87 -17.50 -13.04 15.74
C ASP A 87 -16.12 -12.71 15.10
N ILE A 88 -15.03 -13.23 15.66
CA ILE A 88 -13.68 -12.87 15.24
C ILE A 88 -13.03 -14.03 14.49
N LEU A 89 -12.48 -13.74 13.30
CA LEU A 89 -11.66 -14.65 12.54
C LEU A 89 -10.20 -14.20 12.62
N TYR A 90 -9.37 -15.06 13.24
CA TYR A 90 -7.95 -14.83 13.49
C TYR A 90 -7.08 -15.42 12.38
N GLY A 91 -6.03 -14.71 12.01
CA GLY A 91 -4.98 -15.21 11.13
C GLY A 91 -4.21 -14.11 10.42
N ARG A 92 -2.96 -14.37 10.07
CA ARG A 92 -2.14 -13.47 9.27
C ARG A 92 -2.75 -13.29 7.88
N GLY A 93 -2.91 -12.03 7.43
CA GLY A 93 -3.55 -11.67 6.18
C GLY A 93 -5.09 -11.59 6.27
N THR A 94 -5.68 -11.70 7.46
CA THR A 94 -7.13 -11.52 7.61
C THR A 94 -7.55 -10.10 7.29
N ALA A 95 -6.89 -9.10 7.87
CA ALA A 95 -7.19 -7.70 7.59
C ALA A 95 -6.44 -7.20 6.35
N ASP A 96 -5.20 -7.67 6.16
CA ASP A 96 -4.28 -7.23 5.14
C ASP A 96 -3.78 -8.39 4.27
N MET A 97 -4.42 -8.67 3.07
CA MET A 97 -5.76 -8.18 2.72
C MET A 97 -6.63 -9.31 2.11
N LYS A 98 -6.48 -10.57 2.61
CA LYS A 98 -7.23 -11.72 2.08
C LYS A 98 -8.75 -11.62 2.32
N ALA A 99 -9.18 -10.96 3.43
CA ALA A 99 -10.60 -10.80 3.70
C ALA A 99 -11.30 -9.87 2.70
N PRO A 100 -10.77 -8.66 2.38
CA PRO A 100 -11.34 -7.86 1.28
C PRO A 100 -11.37 -8.58 -0.06
N VAL A 101 -10.33 -9.35 -0.40
CA VAL A 101 -10.32 -10.17 -1.64
C VAL A 101 -11.48 -11.18 -1.64
N ALA A 102 -11.67 -11.93 -0.55
CA ALA A 102 -12.77 -12.89 -0.43
C ALA A 102 -14.15 -12.19 -0.44
N ALA A 103 -14.24 -11.02 0.20
CA ALA A 103 -15.47 -10.22 0.22
C ALA A 103 -15.82 -9.70 -1.17
N PHE A 104 -14.83 -9.22 -1.93
CA PHE A 104 -15.06 -8.73 -3.28
C PHE A 104 -15.48 -9.84 -4.25
N ILE A 105 -14.84 -11.00 -4.19
CA ILE A 105 -15.23 -12.17 -5.01
C ILE A 105 -16.68 -12.57 -4.73
N GLU A 106 -17.08 -12.64 -3.46
CA GLU A 106 -18.49 -12.96 -3.11
C GLU A 106 -19.46 -11.86 -3.57
N SER A 107 -19.04 -10.58 -3.45
CA SER A 107 -19.84 -9.44 -3.95
C SER A 107 -20.06 -9.50 -5.45
N ALA A 108 -19.00 -9.80 -6.21
CA ALA A 108 -19.07 -9.99 -7.66
C ALA A 108 -20.00 -11.15 -8.03
N LYS A 109 -19.88 -12.27 -7.31
CA LYS A 109 -20.77 -13.43 -7.48
C LYS A 109 -22.24 -13.09 -7.24
N GLU A 110 -22.54 -12.44 -6.12
CA GLU A 110 -23.92 -12.02 -5.81
C GLU A 110 -24.45 -11.01 -6.83
N PHE A 111 -23.63 -10.05 -7.26
CA PHE A 111 -23.97 -9.05 -8.27
C PHE A 111 -24.28 -9.69 -9.63
N LEU A 112 -23.38 -10.54 -10.14
CA LEU A 112 -23.57 -11.21 -11.43
C LEU A 112 -24.77 -12.17 -11.44
N ASN A 113 -25.11 -12.76 -10.29
CA ASN A 113 -26.30 -13.60 -10.14
C ASN A 113 -27.63 -12.85 -10.25
N LEU A 114 -27.65 -11.51 -10.18
CA LEU A 114 -28.82 -10.71 -10.49
C LEU A 114 -29.23 -10.82 -11.97
N LYS A 115 -28.32 -11.32 -12.83
CA LYS A 115 -28.52 -11.52 -14.28
C LYS A 115 -28.89 -10.24 -15.03
N GLU A 116 -28.55 -9.09 -14.48
CA GLU A 116 -28.63 -7.82 -15.19
C GLU A 116 -27.54 -7.75 -16.26
N LYS A 117 -27.80 -6.98 -17.31
CA LYS A 117 -26.76 -6.69 -18.32
C LYS A 117 -25.63 -5.93 -17.65
N LEU A 118 -24.41 -6.39 -17.85
CA LEU A 118 -23.21 -5.71 -17.41
C LEU A 118 -22.92 -4.54 -18.36
N ASN A 119 -22.99 -3.30 -17.86
CA ASN A 119 -22.81 -2.08 -18.65
C ASN A 119 -21.36 -1.55 -18.62
N PHE A 120 -20.46 -2.24 -17.91
CA PHE A 120 -19.02 -1.91 -17.80
C PHE A 120 -18.19 -3.21 -17.86
N LYS A 121 -16.89 -3.08 -18.04
CA LYS A 121 -15.93 -4.20 -17.86
C LYS A 121 -15.55 -4.29 -16.40
N LEU A 122 -15.63 -5.48 -15.82
CA LEU A 122 -15.19 -5.75 -14.46
C LEU A 122 -13.88 -6.52 -14.49
N ALA A 123 -12.86 -6.02 -13.80
CA ALA A 123 -11.58 -6.68 -13.62
C ALA A 123 -11.25 -6.92 -12.14
N ILE A 124 -10.46 -7.94 -11.89
CA ILE A 124 -9.79 -8.22 -10.62
C ILE A 124 -8.32 -8.39 -10.94
N LEU A 125 -7.46 -7.58 -10.34
CA LEU A 125 -6.00 -7.65 -10.45
C LEU A 125 -5.42 -7.94 -9.07
N LEU A 126 -4.73 -9.07 -8.94
CA LEU A 126 -4.13 -9.49 -7.68
C LEU A 126 -2.65 -9.79 -7.86
N THR A 127 -1.84 -9.42 -6.86
CA THR A 127 -0.40 -9.71 -6.80
C THR A 127 -0.05 -10.59 -5.61
N SER A 128 1.09 -11.26 -5.69
CA SER A 128 1.70 -12.00 -4.59
C SER A 128 2.88 -11.26 -3.94
N ASN A 129 3.05 -9.94 -4.21
CA ASN A 129 4.23 -9.20 -3.73
C ASN A 129 3.95 -7.71 -3.44
N GLU A 130 2.85 -7.37 -2.80
CA GLU A 130 2.63 -6.01 -2.29
C GLU A 130 3.48 -5.75 -1.04
N GLU A 131 3.49 -6.70 -0.12
CA GLU A 131 4.15 -6.65 1.19
C GLU A 131 5.66 -6.93 1.12
N GLY A 132 6.18 -7.22 -0.05
CA GLY A 132 7.57 -7.57 -0.25
C GLY A 132 8.51 -6.38 -0.25
N THR A 133 9.78 -6.65 0.04
CA THR A 133 10.86 -5.63 -0.01
C THR A 133 11.43 -5.42 -1.41
N SER A 134 10.94 -6.13 -2.41
CA SER A 134 11.42 -6.04 -3.78
C SER A 134 11.05 -4.67 -4.37
N LYS A 135 12.07 -3.98 -4.88
CA LYS A 135 11.90 -2.67 -5.56
C LYS A 135 11.25 -2.79 -6.92
N ASP A 136 11.26 -3.97 -7.48
CA ASP A 136 10.62 -4.30 -8.74
C ASP A 136 9.16 -4.65 -8.42
N GLY A 137 8.32 -3.63 -8.32
CA GLY A 137 6.88 -3.79 -8.24
C GLY A 137 6.41 -4.40 -9.55
N PHE A 138 5.90 -5.61 -9.50
CA PHE A 138 5.51 -6.33 -10.72
C PHE A 138 4.15 -5.85 -11.22
N ILE A 139 3.37 -5.17 -10.40
CA ILE A 139 2.15 -4.46 -10.81
C ILE A 139 2.49 -3.34 -11.80
N ASP A 140 3.60 -2.62 -11.63
CA ASP A 140 4.05 -1.59 -12.56
C ASP A 140 4.21 -2.13 -13.99
N LYS A 141 4.77 -3.36 -14.14
CA LYS A 141 4.94 -4.01 -15.44
C LYS A 141 3.61 -4.42 -16.08
N ILE A 142 2.64 -4.81 -15.26
CA ILE A 142 1.28 -5.11 -15.74
C ILE A 142 0.63 -3.81 -16.22
N ILE A 143 0.71 -2.74 -15.44
CA ILE A 143 0.17 -1.44 -15.78
C ILE A 143 0.85 -0.86 -17.03
N GLU A 144 2.19 -0.94 -17.15
CA GLU A 144 2.91 -0.57 -18.36
C GLU A 144 2.43 -1.37 -19.60
N LYS A 145 2.17 -2.67 -19.44
CA LYS A 145 1.61 -3.51 -20.51
C LYS A 145 0.21 -3.06 -20.87
N MET A 146 -0.67 -2.85 -19.90
CA MET A 146 -2.05 -2.40 -20.12
C MET A 146 -2.09 -1.05 -20.87
N ILE A 147 -1.27 -0.07 -20.44
CA ILE A 147 -1.15 1.24 -21.11
C ILE A 147 -0.72 1.06 -22.57
N ARG A 148 0.27 0.22 -22.84
CA ARG A 148 0.75 -0.07 -24.20
C ARG A 148 -0.29 -0.74 -25.06
N ASP A 149 -1.13 -1.58 -24.46
CA ASP A 149 -2.20 -2.32 -25.15
C ASP A 149 -3.52 -1.50 -25.22
N ASP A 150 -3.50 -0.21 -24.81
CA ASP A 150 -4.65 0.72 -24.77
C ASP A 150 -5.80 0.22 -23.86
N GLU A 151 -5.46 -0.57 -22.86
CA GLU A 151 -6.39 -1.03 -21.82
C GLU A 151 -6.28 -0.15 -20.58
N ILE A 152 -7.12 0.84 -20.46
CA ILE A 152 -7.09 1.83 -19.38
C ILE A 152 -8.11 1.48 -18.31
N ILE A 153 -7.69 1.45 -17.05
CA ILE A 153 -8.56 1.31 -15.89
C ILE A 153 -9.18 2.68 -15.61
N ASP A 154 -10.49 2.82 -15.74
CA ASP A 154 -11.21 4.06 -15.45
C ASP A 154 -11.43 4.25 -13.94
N PHE A 155 -11.79 3.18 -13.26
CA PHE A 155 -12.08 3.16 -11.81
C PHE A 155 -11.35 2.00 -11.14
N CYS A 156 -10.67 2.30 -10.03
CA CYS A 156 -9.97 1.29 -9.26
C CYS A 156 -10.42 1.31 -7.79
N LEU A 157 -10.86 0.17 -7.29
CA LEU A 157 -11.13 -0.05 -5.88
C LEU A 157 -10.03 -0.93 -5.30
N VAL A 158 -9.20 -0.37 -4.41
CA VAL A 158 -8.15 -1.12 -3.71
C VAL A 158 -8.72 -1.62 -2.39
N GLY A 159 -8.58 -2.91 -2.11
CA GLY A 159 -9.14 -3.54 -0.92
C GLY A 159 -8.34 -3.37 0.37
N GLU A 160 -7.40 -2.43 0.42
CA GLU A 160 -6.54 -2.14 1.57
C GLU A 160 -7.32 -1.82 2.86
N PRO A 161 -6.82 -2.20 4.05
CA PRO A 161 -7.47 -1.92 5.33
C PRO A 161 -7.44 -0.43 5.67
N THR A 162 -8.51 0.29 5.34
CA THR A 162 -8.61 1.74 5.49
C THR A 162 -9.42 2.19 6.69
N SER A 163 -10.30 1.33 7.17
CA SER A 163 -11.24 1.66 8.26
C SER A 163 -10.51 1.78 9.61
N SER A 164 -11.00 2.68 10.47
CA SER A 164 -10.36 3.01 11.74
C SER A 164 -11.01 2.32 12.94
N GLU A 165 -12.29 2.62 13.23
CA GLU A 165 -13.02 2.09 14.39
C GLU A 165 -14.08 1.06 13.99
N LYS A 166 -14.72 1.25 12.85
CA LYS A 166 -15.73 0.39 12.27
C LYS A 166 -15.60 0.36 10.76
N VAL A 167 -16.08 -0.72 10.14
CA VAL A 167 -15.94 -0.91 8.70
C VAL A 167 -16.47 0.28 7.91
N ALA A 168 -15.72 0.72 6.92
CA ALA A 168 -16.04 1.84 6.02
C ALA A 168 -16.30 3.20 6.69
N ASP A 169 -15.80 3.42 7.92
CA ASP A 169 -15.83 4.75 8.55
C ASP A 169 -14.79 5.69 7.93
N CYS A 170 -13.78 5.15 7.25
CA CYS A 170 -12.75 5.90 6.56
C CYS A 170 -12.42 5.28 5.21
N VAL A 171 -12.31 6.11 4.19
CA VAL A 171 -11.99 5.77 2.81
C VAL A 171 -10.80 6.59 2.35
N ARG A 172 -9.81 5.96 1.70
CA ARG A 172 -8.69 6.69 1.13
C ARG A 172 -9.01 7.09 -0.32
N ILE A 173 -8.84 8.38 -0.59
CA ILE A 173 -9.02 8.97 -1.92
C ILE A 173 -7.71 9.44 -2.52
N GLY A 174 -6.61 8.99 -1.95
CA GLY A 174 -5.23 9.27 -2.35
C GLY A 174 -4.26 8.75 -1.33
N ARG A 175 -2.98 8.75 -1.69
CA ARG A 175 -1.87 8.38 -0.80
C ARG A 175 -0.72 9.34 -0.96
N ARG A 176 0.01 9.57 0.12
CA ARG A 176 1.26 10.32 0.09
C ARG A 176 2.33 9.56 -0.68
N GLY A 177 3.22 10.29 -1.34
CA GLY A 177 4.42 9.73 -1.91
C GLY A 177 5.40 9.24 -0.82
N SER A 178 6.32 8.40 -1.23
CA SER A 178 7.39 7.89 -0.37
C SER A 178 8.72 7.97 -1.12
N LEU A 179 9.62 8.80 -0.60
CA LEU A 179 10.99 8.97 -1.12
C LEU A 179 11.97 8.66 0.01
N GLY A 180 12.69 7.56 -0.12
CA GLY A 180 13.75 7.15 0.80
C GLY A 180 15.13 7.57 0.33
N GLY A 181 16.11 7.40 1.20
CA GLY A 181 17.50 7.56 0.82
C GLY A 181 18.49 7.11 1.89
N SER A 182 19.71 6.90 1.45
CA SER A 182 20.87 6.67 2.29
C SER A 182 21.92 7.76 1.99
N LEU A 183 22.32 8.48 3.02
CA LEU A 183 23.33 9.53 2.96
C LEU A 183 24.57 9.07 3.71
N LYS A 184 25.71 9.05 3.03
CA LYS A 184 27.02 8.83 3.62
C LYS A 184 27.79 10.16 3.67
N ILE A 185 28.22 10.56 4.86
CA ILE A 185 29.05 11.75 5.09
C ILE A 185 30.47 11.30 5.34
N PHE A 186 31.42 11.82 4.56
CA PHE A 186 32.83 11.50 4.69
C PHE A 186 33.54 12.52 5.57
N GLY A 187 34.24 12.01 6.56
CA GLY A 187 35.14 12.74 7.42
C GLY A 187 36.61 12.31 7.21
N LYS A 188 37.40 12.47 8.25
CA LYS A 188 38.79 11.99 8.29
C LYS A 188 39.05 11.35 9.65
N GLN A 189 39.25 10.03 9.64
CA GLN A 189 39.55 9.24 10.83
C GLN A 189 40.88 9.66 11.46
N GLY A 190 40.95 9.61 12.79
CA GLY A 190 42.20 9.80 13.53
C GLY A 190 42.02 9.79 15.04
N HIS A 191 43.08 10.09 15.75
CA HIS A 191 43.06 10.08 17.19
C HIS A 191 42.41 11.35 17.77
N ILE A 192 41.47 11.19 18.69
CA ILE A 192 40.64 12.28 19.25
C ILE A 192 41.46 13.41 19.92
N ALA A 193 42.68 13.10 20.37
CA ALA A 193 43.61 14.08 20.98
C ALA A 193 44.20 15.08 19.97
N TYR A 194 44.01 14.88 18.66
CA TYR A 194 44.52 15.75 17.60
C TYR A 194 43.40 16.24 16.70
N PRO A 195 42.52 17.14 17.24
CA PRO A 195 41.32 17.57 16.51
C PRO A 195 41.64 18.29 15.19
N GLU A 196 42.80 18.90 15.08
CA GLU A 196 43.27 19.58 13.86
C GLU A 196 43.64 18.61 12.70
N LYS A 197 43.78 17.31 12.99
CA LYS A 197 44.17 16.28 12.00
C LYS A 197 43.01 15.42 11.53
N VAL A 198 41.83 15.62 12.11
CA VAL A 198 40.65 14.82 11.85
C VAL A 198 39.49 15.69 11.31
N VAL A 199 38.51 15.05 10.67
CA VAL A 199 37.23 15.64 10.35
C VAL A 199 36.14 14.71 10.90
N ASN A 200 35.43 15.15 11.91
CA ASN A 200 34.48 14.30 12.60
C ASN A 200 33.07 14.36 11.95
N PRO A 201 32.65 13.31 11.20
CA PRO A 201 31.35 13.32 10.52
C PRO A 201 30.18 13.29 11.51
N ILE A 202 30.37 12.80 12.75
CA ILE A 202 29.32 12.84 13.79
C ILE A 202 29.03 14.30 14.20
N LEU A 203 30.05 15.13 14.38
CA LEU A 203 29.85 16.54 14.73
C LEU A 203 29.23 17.32 13.56
N LEU A 204 29.66 17.05 12.32
CA LEU A 204 29.07 17.63 11.12
C LEU A 204 27.60 17.27 10.95
N SER A 205 27.22 16.03 11.28
CA SER A 205 25.81 15.60 11.18
C SER A 205 24.88 16.30 12.17
N GLY A 206 25.38 16.81 13.29
CA GLY A 206 24.57 17.52 14.29
C GLY A 206 23.90 18.77 13.72
N GLU A 207 24.63 19.58 12.95
CA GLU A 207 24.08 20.78 12.30
C GLU A 207 23.14 20.38 11.16
N LEU A 208 23.51 19.38 10.34
CA LEU A 208 22.65 18.85 9.29
C LEU A 208 21.31 18.39 9.85
N ILE A 209 21.31 17.53 10.86
CA ILE A 209 20.07 17.01 11.49
C ILE A 209 19.22 18.17 12.04
N SER A 210 19.85 19.17 12.65
CA SER A 210 19.14 20.34 13.14
C SER A 210 18.45 21.14 12.03
N LYS A 211 19.11 21.33 10.88
CA LYS A 211 18.54 22.02 9.71
C LYS A 211 17.41 21.20 9.08
N LEU A 212 17.62 19.91 8.85
CA LEU A 212 16.62 19.02 8.27
C LEU A 212 15.35 18.93 9.13
N ASN A 213 15.49 18.85 10.45
CA ASN A 213 14.36 18.77 11.39
C ASN A 213 13.55 20.07 11.46
N LYS A 214 14.15 21.23 11.17
CA LYS A 214 13.47 22.54 11.17
C LYS A 214 12.90 22.93 9.83
N LYS A 215 13.31 22.25 8.74
CA LYS A 215 12.84 22.55 7.38
C LYS A 215 11.35 22.27 7.27
N VAL A 216 10.59 23.23 6.83
CA VAL A 216 9.24 23.04 6.32
C VAL A 216 9.36 22.68 4.85
N TRP A 217 8.98 21.46 4.49
CA TRP A 217 9.11 20.93 3.13
C TRP A 217 7.98 21.41 2.22
N ASP A 218 6.75 21.44 2.75
CA ASP A 218 5.56 22.11 2.21
C ASP A 218 4.55 22.34 3.34
N ASN A 219 3.40 22.93 3.02
CA ASN A 219 2.32 23.17 3.98
C ASN A 219 1.16 22.18 3.84
N GLY A 220 1.28 21.17 2.97
CA GLY A 220 0.16 20.32 2.61
C GLY A 220 -0.96 21.09 1.92
N ASN A 221 -2.13 20.44 1.84
CA ASN A 221 -3.33 21.04 1.25
C ASN A 221 -4.61 20.45 1.88
N ALA A 222 -5.78 20.70 1.29
CA ALA A 222 -7.05 20.20 1.84
C ALA A 222 -7.14 18.68 1.95
N ALA A 223 -6.37 17.92 1.14
CA ALA A 223 -6.39 16.46 1.11
C ALA A 223 -5.20 15.81 1.82
N PHE A 224 -4.08 16.53 1.93
CA PHE A 224 -2.81 16.00 2.43
C PHE A 224 -2.25 16.83 3.58
N ASP A 225 -1.81 16.13 4.63
CA ASP A 225 -0.94 16.72 5.64
C ASP A 225 0.38 17.20 4.99
N PRO A 226 1.10 18.16 5.61
CA PRO A 226 2.41 18.59 5.14
C PRO A 226 3.39 17.43 4.96
N THR A 227 4.29 17.57 4.00
CA THR A 227 5.38 16.61 3.79
C THR A 227 6.22 16.47 5.05
N SER A 228 6.41 15.22 5.47
CA SER A 228 7.19 14.84 6.65
C SER A 228 8.50 14.17 6.26
N PHE A 229 9.53 14.42 7.07
CA PHE A 229 10.86 13.83 6.95
C PHE A 229 11.23 13.12 8.25
N GLN A 230 11.79 11.90 8.15
CA GLN A 230 12.27 11.14 9.30
C GLN A 230 13.60 10.45 8.97
N ILE A 231 14.52 10.46 9.93
CA ILE A 231 15.72 9.63 9.91
C ILE A 231 15.40 8.35 10.68
N SER A 232 15.55 7.21 10.02
CA SER A 232 15.26 5.90 10.61
C SER A 232 16.49 5.23 11.21
N ASN A 233 17.68 5.50 10.66
CA ASN A 233 18.94 4.92 11.13
C ASN A 233 20.07 5.93 11.06
N ILE A 234 21.01 5.81 12.00
CA ILE A 234 22.28 6.51 12.00
C ILE A 234 23.38 5.56 12.48
N ASN A 235 24.41 5.41 11.67
CA ASN A 235 25.54 4.52 11.95
C ASN A 235 26.86 5.26 11.79
N SER A 236 27.69 5.20 12.81
CA SER A 236 29.08 5.74 12.79
C SER A 236 29.87 5.18 13.96
N GLY A 237 31.18 5.36 13.91
CA GLY A 237 32.08 4.98 14.99
C GLY A 237 32.76 3.63 14.80
N THR A 238 33.90 3.44 15.49
CA THR A 238 34.70 2.22 15.47
C THR A 238 34.52 1.37 16.75
N GLY A 239 33.72 1.83 17.70
CA GLY A 239 33.61 1.24 19.03
C GLY A 239 34.71 1.67 20.01
N ALA A 240 35.80 2.33 19.53
CA ALA A 240 36.88 2.81 20.36
C ALA A 240 36.66 4.27 20.78
N HIS A 241 36.75 4.55 22.09
CA HIS A 241 36.45 5.89 22.63
C HIS A 241 37.49 6.98 22.28
N ASN A 242 38.67 6.59 21.78
CA ASN A 242 39.76 7.48 21.41
C ASN A 242 39.95 7.65 19.89
N VAL A 243 39.02 7.17 19.06
CA VAL A 243 39.08 7.25 17.60
C VAL A 243 37.89 8.06 17.06
N VAL A 244 38.21 9.12 16.31
CA VAL A 244 37.20 9.81 15.47
C VAL A 244 36.96 8.95 14.22
N PRO A 245 35.67 8.63 13.89
CA PRO A 245 35.37 7.83 12.71
C PRO A 245 35.63 8.59 11.40
N GLY A 246 35.81 7.86 10.30
CA GLY A 246 36.05 8.43 8.98
C GLY A 246 34.76 8.65 8.18
N GLU A 247 33.65 8.04 8.59
CA GLU A 247 32.36 8.15 7.90
C GLU A 247 31.18 8.02 8.84
N LEU A 248 30.03 8.53 8.40
CA LEU A 248 28.73 8.37 9.03
C LEU A 248 27.68 8.08 7.97
N GLU A 249 26.76 7.18 8.26
CA GLU A 249 25.63 6.85 7.39
C GLU A 249 24.31 7.18 8.07
N LEU A 250 23.40 7.82 7.30
CA LEU A 250 22.01 8.10 7.66
C LEU A 250 21.07 7.39 6.68
N ILE A 251 20.04 6.74 7.20
CA ILE A 251 18.92 6.25 6.37
C ILE A 251 17.69 7.05 6.75
N PHE A 252 16.99 7.56 5.74
CA PHE A 252 15.85 8.46 5.94
C PHE A 252 14.72 8.20 4.94
N ASN A 253 13.55 8.76 5.23
CA ASN A 253 12.39 8.71 4.35
C ASN A 253 11.55 9.99 4.45
N PHE A 254 11.03 10.42 3.30
CA PHE A 254 9.98 11.41 3.16
C PHE A 254 8.64 10.71 2.93
N ARG A 255 7.60 11.24 3.60
CA ARG A 255 6.21 11.02 3.20
C ARG A 255 5.68 12.34 2.69
N PHE A 256 5.50 12.45 1.37
CA PHE A 256 5.29 13.75 0.73
C PHE A 256 3.91 13.90 0.10
N SER A 257 3.41 15.14 0.16
CA SER A 257 2.13 15.56 -0.39
C SER A 257 2.23 15.82 -1.89
N THR A 258 1.11 16.14 -2.52
CA THR A 258 1.08 16.60 -3.93
C THR A 258 1.66 18.00 -4.14
N GLU A 259 2.02 18.72 -3.06
CA GLU A 259 2.68 20.04 -3.13
C GLU A 259 4.20 19.91 -3.35
N SER A 260 4.75 18.70 -3.12
CA SER A 260 6.16 18.39 -3.34
C SER A 260 6.33 17.37 -4.46
N THR A 261 7.48 17.37 -5.10
CA THR A 261 7.90 16.36 -6.09
C THR A 261 9.19 15.71 -5.65
N GLU A 262 9.51 14.54 -6.21
CA GLU A 262 10.81 13.89 -6.01
C GLU A 262 11.97 14.85 -6.25
N GLU A 263 11.92 15.60 -7.38
CA GLU A 263 12.97 16.53 -7.78
C GLU A 263 13.10 17.71 -6.82
N SER A 264 11.97 18.30 -6.37
CA SER A 264 12.00 19.41 -5.42
C SER A 264 12.59 19.00 -4.08
N LEU A 265 12.21 17.81 -3.56
CA LEU A 265 12.72 17.28 -2.30
C LEU A 265 14.21 16.98 -2.36
N LYS A 266 14.69 16.37 -3.46
CA LYS A 266 16.11 16.13 -3.69
C LYS A 266 16.90 17.43 -3.74
N THR A 267 16.44 18.39 -4.53
CA THR A 267 17.07 19.69 -4.67
C THR A 267 17.19 20.43 -3.33
N ASP A 268 16.11 20.48 -2.59
CA ASP A 268 16.06 21.13 -1.28
C ASP A 268 16.97 20.45 -0.26
N PHE A 269 16.97 19.13 -0.23
CA PHE A 269 17.82 18.34 0.68
C PHE A 269 19.30 18.54 0.35
N GLU A 270 19.67 18.41 -0.93
CA GLU A 270 21.06 18.55 -1.38
C GLU A 270 21.56 20.00 -1.25
N SER A 271 20.67 20.99 -1.35
CA SER A 271 21.04 22.39 -1.09
C SER A 271 21.54 22.61 0.34
N ILE A 272 20.92 21.91 1.33
CA ILE A 272 21.38 21.97 2.73
C ILE A 272 22.74 21.31 2.90
N LEU A 273 23.00 20.16 2.22
CA LEU A 273 24.29 19.49 2.25
C LEU A 273 25.40 20.38 1.68
N ASN A 274 25.10 21.06 0.56
CA ASN A 274 26.03 21.96 -0.12
C ASN A 274 26.30 23.24 0.70
N GLU A 275 25.26 23.80 1.33
CA GLU A 275 25.40 24.98 2.24
C GLU A 275 26.35 24.64 3.41
N LEU A 276 26.29 23.43 3.92
CA LEU A 276 27.17 22.94 5.00
C LEU A 276 28.54 22.47 4.51
N HIS A 277 28.82 22.58 3.21
CA HIS A 277 30.06 22.14 2.58
C HIS A 277 30.46 20.71 2.91
N LEU A 278 29.47 19.81 3.02
CA LEU A 278 29.72 18.42 3.37
C LEU A 278 30.34 17.66 2.20
N ASN A 279 31.28 16.79 2.50
CA ASN A 279 31.72 15.77 1.55
C ASN A 279 30.83 14.55 1.72
N TYR A 280 30.00 14.23 0.70
CA TYR A 280 28.95 13.22 0.84
C TYR A 280 28.74 12.39 -0.42
N HIS A 281 28.10 11.24 -0.23
CA HIS A 281 27.45 10.47 -1.28
C HIS A 281 26.03 10.18 -0.84
N ILE A 282 25.06 10.38 -1.73
CA ILE A 282 23.63 10.12 -1.46
C ILE A 282 23.07 9.17 -2.49
N TYR A 283 22.29 8.19 -2.02
CA TYR A 283 21.48 7.32 -2.84
C TYR A 283 20.00 7.62 -2.55
N TRP A 284 19.21 7.79 -3.59
CA TRP A 284 17.77 8.05 -3.50
C TRP A 284 16.97 6.85 -3.94
N ASP A 285 15.82 6.65 -3.31
CA ASP A 285 14.94 5.50 -3.51
C ASP A 285 13.48 5.97 -3.52
N LEU A 286 12.94 6.22 -4.72
CA LEU A 286 11.52 6.55 -4.87
C LEU A 286 10.69 5.27 -4.81
N ASN A 287 9.87 5.12 -3.75
CA ASN A 287 8.93 4.02 -3.63
C ASN A 287 7.59 4.31 -4.32
N GLY A 288 7.24 5.59 -4.49
CA GLY A 288 6.04 5.99 -5.24
C GLY A 288 5.74 7.47 -5.12
N ASN A 289 5.13 8.02 -6.17
CA ASN A 289 4.60 9.36 -6.19
C ASN A 289 3.28 9.44 -5.41
N PRO A 290 2.91 10.61 -4.88
CA PRO A 290 1.58 10.81 -4.32
C PRO A 290 0.54 10.76 -5.43
N TYR A 291 -0.66 10.26 -5.10
CA TYR A 291 -1.80 10.35 -5.98
C TYR A 291 -3.05 10.81 -5.22
N TYR A 292 -3.99 11.37 -5.96
CA TYR A 292 -5.23 11.88 -5.40
C TYR A 292 -6.35 11.86 -6.44
N THR A 293 -7.46 11.24 -6.12
CA THR A 293 -8.67 11.21 -6.95
C THR A 293 -9.41 12.53 -6.84
N LYS A 294 -9.29 13.38 -7.88
CA LYS A 294 -9.88 14.73 -7.93
C LYS A 294 -11.37 14.68 -8.23
N ASP A 295 -11.76 13.87 -9.21
CA ASP A 295 -13.13 13.76 -9.68
C ASP A 295 -14.04 13.16 -8.62
N ASN A 296 -15.32 13.55 -8.66
CA ASN A 296 -16.27 13.15 -7.64
C ASN A 296 -17.08 11.92 -8.01
N PHE A 297 -17.08 11.51 -9.27
CA PHE A 297 -17.98 10.46 -9.75
C PHE A 297 -17.83 9.17 -8.95
N PHE A 298 -16.63 8.62 -8.90
CA PHE A 298 -16.40 7.36 -8.17
C PHE A 298 -16.43 7.55 -6.65
N LYS A 299 -15.96 8.71 -6.15
CA LYS A 299 -16.10 9.07 -4.71
C LYS A 299 -17.54 9.10 -4.26
N ASP A 300 -18.44 9.67 -5.06
CA ASP A 300 -19.86 9.77 -4.75
C ASP A 300 -20.52 8.38 -4.78
N ILE A 301 -20.20 7.55 -5.78
CA ILE A 301 -20.69 6.17 -5.84
C ILE A 301 -20.29 5.39 -4.60
N VAL A 302 -19.04 5.43 -4.20
CA VAL A 302 -18.53 4.71 -3.01
C VAL A 302 -19.17 5.26 -1.74
N SER A 303 -19.17 6.58 -1.56
CA SER A 303 -19.72 7.23 -0.36
C SER A 303 -21.21 6.99 -0.20
N ASN A 304 -21.97 7.05 -1.30
CA ASN A 304 -23.41 6.77 -1.28
C ASN A 304 -23.68 5.29 -0.99
N SER A 305 -22.89 4.37 -1.59
CA SER A 305 -23.02 2.94 -1.32
C SER A 305 -22.77 2.61 0.16
N ILE A 306 -21.75 3.22 0.77
CA ILE A 306 -21.46 3.09 2.19
C ILE A 306 -22.66 3.61 3.02
N LYS A 307 -23.14 4.81 2.71
CA LYS A 307 -24.25 5.44 3.43
C LYS A 307 -25.55 4.63 3.34
N GLU A 308 -25.85 4.06 2.17
CA GLU A 308 -27.03 3.23 1.99
C GLU A 308 -26.99 1.93 2.80
N ILE A 309 -25.81 1.31 2.93
CA ILE A 309 -25.65 0.04 3.66
C ILE A 309 -25.50 0.27 5.17
N THR A 310 -24.76 1.30 5.57
CA THR A 310 -24.34 1.50 6.98
C THR A 310 -25.15 2.58 7.70
N GLY A 311 -25.79 3.48 6.98
CA GLY A 311 -26.48 4.65 7.52
C GLY A 311 -25.56 5.84 7.86
N TYR A 312 -24.23 5.74 7.67
CA TYR A 312 -23.27 6.84 7.91
C TYR A 312 -22.42 7.12 6.67
N SER A 313 -21.91 8.34 6.58
CA SER A 313 -20.95 8.74 5.54
C SER A 313 -19.53 8.51 6.02
N PRO A 314 -18.60 8.06 5.15
CA PRO A 314 -17.22 7.88 5.50
C PRO A 314 -16.45 9.21 5.63
N GLU A 315 -15.35 9.23 6.40
CA GLU A 315 -14.31 10.24 6.27
C GLU A 315 -13.51 9.95 5.00
N LEU A 316 -13.35 10.95 4.13
CA LEU A 316 -12.50 10.86 2.94
C LEU A 316 -11.17 11.53 3.23
N ASN A 317 -10.06 10.81 3.11
CA ASN A 317 -8.73 11.37 3.35
C ASN A 317 -7.63 10.62 2.57
N ALA A 318 -6.37 11.13 2.65
CA ALA A 318 -5.19 10.55 2.00
C ALA A 318 -4.12 10.13 3.02
N LYS A 319 -4.53 9.73 4.23
CA LYS A 319 -3.62 9.32 5.32
C LYS A 319 -3.12 7.88 5.15
N GLY A 320 -2.04 7.55 5.87
CA GLY A 320 -1.47 6.19 5.94
C GLY A 320 -0.24 5.96 5.07
N GLY A 321 0.09 4.70 4.87
CA GLY A 321 1.19 4.24 4.01
C GLY A 321 0.88 4.40 2.52
N THR A 322 1.71 3.84 1.65
CA THR A 322 1.42 3.74 0.22
C THR A 322 0.73 2.39 -0.06
N SER A 323 0.21 2.21 -1.26
CA SER A 323 -0.40 0.97 -1.74
C SER A 323 -0.10 0.79 -3.24
N ASP A 324 -0.42 -0.37 -3.79
CA ASP A 324 -0.28 -0.62 -5.23
C ASP A 324 -1.18 0.25 -6.12
N GLY A 325 -2.15 0.97 -5.53
CA GLY A 325 -2.90 2.03 -6.21
C GLY A 325 -2.02 3.07 -6.89
N ARG A 326 -0.80 3.33 -6.36
CA ARG A 326 0.20 4.24 -6.96
C ARG A 326 0.59 3.88 -8.40
N PHE A 327 0.56 2.61 -8.75
CA PHE A 327 0.89 2.17 -10.12
C PHE A 327 -0.27 2.42 -11.07
N VAL A 328 -1.50 2.16 -10.63
CA VAL A 328 -2.72 2.42 -11.40
C VAL A 328 -2.94 3.92 -11.63
N ALA A 329 -2.50 4.75 -10.70
CA ALA A 329 -2.58 6.22 -10.81
C ALA A 329 -1.88 6.78 -12.06
N GLN A 330 -0.97 6.03 -12.69
CA GLN A 330 -0.31 6.42 -13.95
C GLN A 330 -1.26 6.43 -15.16
N MET A 331 -2.45 5.82 -15.03
CA MET A 331 -3.49 5.79 -16.07
C MET A 331 -4.53 6.92 -15.97
N ASP A 332 -4.32 7.90 -15.07
CA ASP A 332 -5.32 8.93 -14.73
C ASP A 332 -6.65 8.33 -14.21
N THR A 333 -6.55 7.25 -13.48
CA THR A 333 -7.65 6.46 -12.92
C THR A 333 -8.25 7.13 -11.67
N GLU A 334 -9.57 7.10 -11.51
CA GLU A 334 -10.19 7.40 -10.21
C GLU A 334 -9.97 6.22 -9.26
N ILE A 335 -9.13 6.41 -8.23
CA ILE A 335 -8.73 5.36 -7.28
C ILE A 335 -9.33 5.64 -5.92
N ILE A 336 -9.99 4.64 -5.36
CA ILE A 336 -10.53 4.63 -4.00
C ILE A 336 -10.00 3.40 -3.28
N GLU A 337 -9.59 3.57 -2.02
CA GLU A 337 -9.24 2.44 -1.20
C GLU A 337 -10.24 2.28 -0.08
N LEU A 338 -10.77 1.07 0.06
CA LEU A 338 -11.78 0.70 1.03
C LEU A 338 -11.62 -0.75 1.46
N GLY A 339 -11.41 -0.96 2.74
CA GLY A 339 -11.30 -2.29 3.33
C GLY A 339 -11.63 -2.33 4.81
N PRO A 340 -11.26 -3.40 5.51
CA PRO A 340 -11.59 -3.63 6.91
C PRO A 340 -10.89 -2.66 7.86
N VAL A 341 -11.18 -2.81 9.16
CA VAL A 341 -10.51 -2.09 10.24
C VAL A 341 -9.04 -2.49 10.31
N ASN A 342 -8.16 -1.48 10.36
CA ASN A 342 -6.69 -1.63 10.27
C ASN A 342 -5.96 -1.81 11.62
N LYS A 343 -6.69 -1.96 12.72
CA LYS A 343 -6.11 -1.94 14.08
C LYS A 343 -5.10 -3.04 14.35
N THR A 344 -5.19 -4.16 13.64
CA THR A 344 -4.37 -5.36 13.92
C THR A 344 -3.44 -5.75 12.76
N ILE A 345 -3.37 -4.95 11.68
CA ILE A 345 -2.49 -5.25 10.56
C ILE A 345 -1.03 -5.34 11.02
N HIS A 346 -0.28 -6.30 10.47
CA HIS A 346 1.13 -6.60 10.78
C HIS A 346 1.42 -6.97 12.23
N GLN A 347 0.40 -7.05 13.10
CA GLN A 347 0.55 -7.40 14.52
C GLN A 347 0.37 -8.91 14.73
N ILE A 348 0.78 -9.38 15.92
CA ILE A 348 0.40 -10.68 16.44
C ILE A 348 -1.11 -10.65 16.70
N ASP A 349 -1.79 -11.77 16.49
CA ASP A 349 -3.25 -11.89 16.62
C ASP A 349 -4.04 -10.99 15.64
N GLU A 350 -3.49 -10.78 14.43
CA GLU A 350 -4.24 -10.15 13.36
C GLU A 350 -5.59 -10.85 13.16
N HIS A 351 -6.65 -10.05 13.02
CA HIS A 351 -8.01 -10.54 12.90
C HIS A 351 -8.97 -9.55 12.27
N VAL A 352 -10.13 -10.07 11.86
CA VAL A 352 -11.28 -9.27 11.41
C VAL A 352 -12.54 -9.75 12.11
N LYS A 353 -13.55 -8.86 12.25
CA LYS A 353 -14.89 -9.25 12.66
C LYS A 353 -15.69 -9.76 11.47
N ILE A 354 -16.27 -10.92 11.59
CA ILE A 354 -17.10 -11.55 10.54
C ILE A 354 -18.30 -10.67 10.21
N SER A 355 -18.96 -10.11 11.21
CA SER A 355 -20.10 -9.20 11.03
C SER A 355 -19.72 -7.95 10.22
N GLU A 356 -18.55 -7.35 10.46
CA GLU A 356 -18.07 -6.19 9.71
C GLU A 356 -17.65 -6.58 8.27
N LEU A 357 -17.13 -7.80 8.09
CA LEU A 357 -16.77 -8.30 6.76
C LEU A 357 -18.01 -8.55 5.89
N LEU A 358 -19.12 -8.99 6.49
CA LEU A 358 -20.40 -9.11 5.79
C LEU A 358 -20.91 -7.74 5.32
N ILE A 359 -20.79 -6.71 6.14
CA ILE A 359 -21.13 -5.33 5.77
C ILE A 359 -20.23 -4.85 4.62
N LEU A 360 -18.92 -5.10 4.69
CA LEU A 360 -17.97 -4.73 3.62
C LEU A 360 -18.35 -5.40 2.29
N LYS A 361 -18.70 -6.68 2.31
CA LYS A 361 -19.20 -7.43 1.16
C LYS A 361 -20.44 -6.76 0.57
N ASP A 362 -21.40 -6.37 1.41
CA ASP A 362 -22.63 -5.72 0.94
C ASP A 362 -22.36 -4.33 0.35
N ILE A 363 -21.38 -3.59 0.90
CA ILE A 363 -20.93 -2.30 0.34
C ILE A 363 -20.29 -2.53 -1.04
N TYR A 364 -19.40 -3.49 -1.21
CA TYR A 364 -18.77 -3.79 -2.50
C TYR A 364 -19.82 -4.17 -3.57
N LYS A 365 -20.78 -5.01 -3.20
CA LYS A 365 -21.90 -5.35 -4.08
C LYS A 365 -22.71 -4.12 -4.47
N LYS A 366 -22.98 -3.22 -3.54
CA LYS A 366 -23.72 -1.99 -3.79
C LYS A 366 -22.96 -1.05 -4.73
N ILE A 367 -21.63 -0.94 -4.56
CA ILE A 367 -20.76 -0.18 -5.47
C ILE A 367 -20.90 -0.73 -6.91
N LEU A 368 -20.79 -2.05 -7.11
CA LEU A 368 -20.96 -2.68 -8.42
C LEU A 368 -22.34 -2.39 -9.02
N SER A 369 -23.41 -2.46 -8.22
CA SER A 369 -24.77 -2.17 -8.66
C SER A 369 -24.96 -0.70 -9.04
N ASN A 370 -24.45 0.23 -8.23
CA ASN A 370 -24.54 1.67 -8.49
C ASN A 370 -23.72 2.07 -9.74
N LEU A 371 -22.53 1.47 -9.94
CA LEU A 371 -21.76 1.65 -11.17
C LEU A 371 -22.54 1.15 -12.38
N ASN A 372 -23.12 -0.05 -12.32
CA ASN A 372 -23.87 -0.63 -13.44
C ASN A 372 -25.09 0.20 -13.84
N GLN A 373 -25.71 0.89 -12.89
CA GLN A 373 -26.85 1.79 -13.15
C GLN A 373 -26.41 3.14 -13.71
N SER A 374 -25.14 3.51 -13.55
CA SER A 374 -24.59 4.80 -13.98
C SER A 374 -24.12 4.82 -15.43
N PHE A 375 -24.00 3.66 -16.06
CA PHE A 375 -23.64 3.44 -17.45
C PHE A 375 -24.76 2.73 -18.22
#